data_01f9706355bf8b5ee090678c5976080a
#
_entry.id   01f9706355bf8b5ee090678c5976080a
#
_cell.length_a   1.000
_cell.length_b   1.000
_cell.length_c   1.000
_cell.angle_alpha   90.00
_cell.angle_beta   90.00
_cell.angle_gamma   90.00
#
_symmetry.space_group_name_H-M   'P 1'
#
loop_
_entity.id
_entity.type
_entity.pdbx_description
1 polymer ?
#
loop_
_entity_poly.entity_id
_entity_poly.type
_entity_poly.pdbx_seq_one_letter_code
_entity_poly.pdbx_strand_id
1 'polypeptide(L)'
;AYLGGWVNGARGRWQAAVEHYGAALQAEPLYANDAQLIDHVFERFSDHSDKRAAAARELIEEHLDSRYALDKLADAAQFAGRKALRQRAYDVLESTGRIGDLEDWQLLGIELRHTDDCDERAEIIEKIVDEGDPRALDIIEYFAKRGKTGCGFLKMQDCYDCIRSDLRDARKILEAERD
;
A
#
# COMPACT_ATOMS: atom_id res chain seq x y z
N ALA A 1 9.83 27.24 3.29
CA ALA A 1 9.35 26.25 2.31
C ALA A 1 8.31 25.32 2.94
N TYR A 2 8.61 24.57 4.01
CA TYR A 2 7.72 23.60 4.67
C TYR A 2 6.32 24.15 5.01
N LEU A 3 6.23 25.25 5.76
CA LEU A 3 4.95 25.89 6.10
C LEU A 3 4.18 26.36 4.86
N GLY A 4 4.88 26.77 3.80
CA GLY A 4 4.27 27.11 2.52
C GLY A 4 3.56 25.91 1.87
N GLY A 5 4.17 24.72 1.94
CA GLY A 5 3.56 23.47 1.48
C GLY A 5 2.27 23.18 2.22
N TRP A 6 2.31 23.26 3.53
CA TRP A 6 1.16 23.01 4.41
C TRP A 6 -0.02 23.96 4.13
N VAL A 7 0.25 25.27 4.10
CA VAL A 7 -0.77 26.30 3.86
C VAL A 7 -1.39 26.16 2.45
N ASN A 8 -0.58 25.87 1.44
CA ASN A 8 -1.10 25.69 0.07
C ASN A 8 -1.90 24.41 -0.07
N GLY A 9 -1.46 23.29 0.54
CA GLY A 9 -2.21 22.04 0.56
C GLY A 9 -3.58 22.21 1.23
N ALA A 10 -3.62 22.81 2.43
CA ALA A 10 -4.86 23.09 3.14
C ALA A 10 -5.85 23.99 2.34
N ARG A 11 -5.33 24.80 1.42
CA ARG A 11 -6.13 25.63 0.49
C ARG A 11 -6.46 24.94 -0.82
N GLY A 12 -6.12 23.67 -0.99
CA GLY A 12 -6.32 22.92 -2.23
C GLY A 12 -5.38 23.33 -3.39
N ARG A 13 -4.34 24.11 -3.12
CA ARG A 13 -3.34 24.58 -4.11
C ARG A 13 -2.18 23.59 -4.19
N TRP A 14 -2.49 22.35 -4.60
CA TRP A 14 -1.55 21.24 -4.48
C TRP A 14 -0.29 21.37 -5.32
N GLN A 15 -0.36 21.98 -6.51
CA GLN A 15 0.83 22.25 -7.31
C GLN A 15 1.85 23.08 -6.51
N ALA A 16 1.39 24.20 -5.95
CA ALA A 16 2.23 25.05 -5.11
C ALA A 16 2.68 24.33 -3.81
N ALA A 17 1.82 23.47 -3.24
CA ALA A 17 2.19 22.70 -2.05
C ALA A 17 3.36 21.74 -2.33
N VAL A 18 3.31 20.99 -3.44
CA VAL A 18 4.37 20.06 -3.84
C VAL A 18 5.67 20.80 -4.15
N GLU A 19 5.64 21.93 -4.86
CA GLU A 19 6.82 22.77 -5.11
C GLU A 19 7.47 23.24 -3.80
N HIS A 20 6.67 23.66 -2.82
CA HIS A 20 7.18 24.06 -1.51
C HIS A 20 7.74 22.87 -0.71
N TYR A 21 7.11 21.70 -0.78
CA TYR A 21 7.64 20.50 -0.11
C TYR A 21 8.93 20.02 -0.77
N GLY A 22 9.01 19.99 -2.09
CA GLY A 22 10.24 19.68 -2.81
C GLY A 22 11.39 20.60 -2.42
N ALA A 23 11.15 21.92 -2.39
CA ALA A 23 12.13 22.90 -1.95
C ALA A 23 12.52 22.75 -0.47
N ALA A 24 11.60 22.29 0.39
CA ALA A 24 11.90 21.99 1.78
C ALA A 24 12.80 20.76 1.93
N LEU A 25 12.48 19.68 1.22
CA LEU A 25 13.23 18.42 1.22
C LEU A 25 14.64 18.60 0.62
N GLN A 26 14.77 19.40 -0.43
CA GLN A 26 16.09 19.75 -0.99
C GLN A 26 16.96 20.56 -0.02
N ALA A 27 16.35 21.50 0.73
CA ALA A 27 17.07 22.33 1.68
C ALA A 27 17.42 21.57 2.97
N GLU A 28 16.57 20.67 3.43
CA GLU A 28 16.74 19.89 4.65
C GLU A 28 16.19 18.47 4.42
N PRO A 29 17.02 17.52 4.01
CA PRO A 29 16.62 16.13 3.72
C PRO A 29 15.99 15.39 4.91
N LEU A 30 16.24 15.83 6.14
CA LEU A 30 15.63 15.22 7.33
C LEU A 30 14.09 15.31 7.33
N TYR A 31 13.51 16.26 6.59
CA TYR A 31 12.06 16.31 6.41
C TYR A 31 11.49 15.08 5.68
N ALA A 32 12.30 14.27 5.00
CA ALA A 32 11.88 13.00 4.45
C ALA A 32 11.41 11.99 5.52
N ASN A 33 11.74 12.23 6.80
CA ASN A 33 11.28 11.45 7.95
C ASN A 33 10.13 12.11 8.72
N ASP A 34 9.64 13.28 8.28
CA ASP A 34 8.54 13.97 8.93
C ASP A 34 7.20 13.31 8.58
N ALA A 35 6.60 12.63 9.57
CA ALA A 35 5.35 11.90 9.39
C ALA A 35 4.20 12.79 8.91
N GLN A 36 4.14 14.06 9.36
CA GLN A 36 3.07 14.97 8.95
C GLN A 36 3.21 15.39 7.49
N LEU A 37 4.44 15.63 7.03
CA LEU A 37 4.71 15.90 5.62
C LEU A 37 4.33 14.69 4.76
N ILE A 38 4.78 13.50 5.16
CA ILE A 38 4.50 12.25 4.46
C ILE A 38 3.00 12.03 4.38
N ASP A 39 2.27 12.12 5.49
CA ASP A 39 0.81 11.94 5.52
C ASP A 39 0.09 12.89 4.57
N HIS A 40 0.48 14.15 4.56
CA HIS A 40 -0.12 15.16 3.69
C HIS A 40 0.17 14.90 2.20
N VAL A 41 1.37 14.44 1.86
CA VAL A 41 1.71 14.04 0.49
C VAL A 41 0.92 12.80 0.10
N PHE A 42 0.78 11.81 0.98
CA PHE A 42 0.01 10.59 0.74
C PHE A 42 -1.50 10.84 0.61
N GLU A 43 -2.05 11.81 1.31
CA GLU A 43 -3.44 12.25 1.10
C GLU A 43 -3.63 12.65 -0.37
N ARG A 44 -2.72 13.43 -0.93
CA ARG A 44 -2.77 13.83 -2.34
C ARG A 44 -2.45 12.69 -3.29
N PHE A 45 -1.47 11.86 -2.99
CA PHE A 45 -1.16 10.65 -3.74
C PHE A 45 -2.38 9.73 -3.89
N SER A 46 -3.23 9.71 -2.87
CA SER A 46 -4.48 8.94 -2.84
C SER A 46 -5.64 9.57 -3.60
N ASP A 47 -5.46 10.68 -4.33
CA ASP A 47 -6.52 11.29 -5.13
C ASP A 47 -7.06 10.34 -6.21
N HIS A 48 -8.35 10.49 -6.54
CA HIS A 48 -9.00 9.68 -7.58
C HIS A 48 -8.45 9.96 -8.99
N SER A 49 -7.94 11.15 -9.23
CA SER A 49 -7.39 11.57 -10.51
C SER A 49 -5.88 11.35 -10.54
N ASP A 50 -5.40 10.53 -11.48
CA ASP A 50 -3.96 10.33 -11.69
C ASP A 50 -3.24 11.65 -11.98
N LYS A 51 -3.86 12.53 -12.76
CA LYS A 51 -3.31 13.86 -13.04
C LYS A 51 -3.09 14.68 -11.77
N ARG A 52 -4.02 14.59 -10.80
CA ARG A 52 -3.90 15.32 -9.53
C ARG A 52 -2.93 14.66 -8.58
N ALA A 53 -2.79 13.35 -8.63
CA ALA A 53 -1.86 12.59 -7.81
C ALA A 53 -0.42 12.64 -8.33
N ALA A 54 -0.20 12.99 -9.61
CA ALA A 54 1.08 12.89 -10.28
C ALA A 54 2.20 13.66 -9.56
N ALA A 55 1.94 14.90 -9.14
CA ALA A 55 2.95 15.70 -8.45
C ALA A 55 3.32 15.14 -7.06
N ALA A 56 2.36 14.54 -6.35
CA ALA A 56 2.64 13.84 -5.09
C ALA A 56 3.41 12.54 -5.33
N ARG A 57 3.12 11.83 -6.42
CA ARG A 57 3.87 10.65 -6.84
C ARG A 57 5.34 10.97 -7.08
N GLU A 58 5.61 11.99 -7.89
CA GLU A 58 6.97 12.48 -8.20
C GLU A 58 7.72 12.81 -6.90
N LEU A 59 7.09 13.53 -5.96
CA LEU A 59 7.70 13.86 -4.68
C LEU A 59 8.03 12.61 -3.83
N ILE A 60 7.17 11.59 -3.86
CA ILE A 60 7.43 10.32 -3.17
C ILE A 60 8.61 9.60 -3.83
N GLU A 61 8.63 9.49 -5.15
CA GLU A 61 9.67 8.81 -5.91
C GLU A 61 11.06 9.46 -5.72
N GLU A 62 11.12 10.80 -5.64
CA GLU A 62 12.38 11.53 -5.61
C GLU A 62 12.93 11.77 -4.19
N HIS A 63 12.05 11.86 -3.17
CA HIS A 63 12.46 12.42 -1.89
C HIS A 63 12.00 11.64 -0.65
N LEU A 64 10.97 10.80 -0.74
CA LEU A 64 10.41 10.14 0.44
C LEU A 64 10.87 8.68 0.53
N ASP A 65 12.12 8.49 0.98
CA ASP A 65 12.78 7.19 1.12
C ASP A 65 12.71 6.59 2.53
N SER A 66 12.07 7.27 3.48
CA SER A 66 11.96 6.81 4.86
C SER A 66 11.15 5.51 5.00
N ARG A 67 11.42 4.75 6.07
CA ARG A 67 10.66 3.54 6.40
C ARG A 67 9.16 3.83 6.50
N TYR A 68 8.77 4.95 7.11
CA TYR A 68 7.36 5.32 7.23
C TYR A 68 6.68 5.54 5.86
N ALA A 69 7.38 6.17 4.91
CA ALA A 69 6.86 6.32 3.55
C ALA A 69 6.76 4.97 2.82
N LEU A 70 7.74 4.07 3.03
CA LEU A 70 7.73 2.72 2.49
C LEU A 70 6.55 1.92 3.01
N ASP A 71 6.29 1.94 4.32
CA ASP A 71 5.16 1.25 4.94
C ASP A 71 3.82 1.76 4.40
N LYS A 72 3.68 3.07 4.19
CA LYS A 72 2.48 3.64 3.56
C LYS A 72 2.28 3.21 2.11
N LEU A 73 3.35 3.06 1.34
CA LEU A 73 3.27 2.51 -0.02
C LEU A 73 2.83 1.04 0.02
N ALA A 74 3.43 0.24 0.90
CA ALA A 74 3.07 -1.16 1.07
C ALA A 74 1.61 -1.31 1.48
N ASP A 75 1.15 -0.54 2.48
CA ASP A 75 -0.25 -0.51 2.91
C ASP A 75 -1.20 -0.11 1.76
N ALA A 76 -0.84 0.90 0.98
CA ALA A 76 -1.64 1.32 -0.16
C ALA A 76 -1.71 0.23 -1.25
N ALA A 77 -0.60 -0.45 -1.54
CA ALA A 77 -0.54 -1.53 -2.51
C ALA A 77 -1.37 -2.76 -2.09
N GLN A 78 -1.42 -3.06 -0.79
CA GLN A 78 -2.16 -4.20 -0.24
C GLN A 78 -3.63 -3.88 0.02
N PHE A 79 -3.91 -2.83 0.80
CA PHE A 79 -5.20 -2.62 1.46
C PHE A 79 -6.08 -1.56 0.82
N ALA A 80 -5.55 -0.68 -0.06
CA ALA A 80 -6.38 0.35 -0.65
C ALA A 80 -7.59 -0.25 -1.37
N GLY A 81 -8.77 0.29 -1.11
CA GLY A 81 -10.03 -0.20 -1.71
C GLY A 81 -10.08 -0.01 -3.23
N ARG A 82 -9.41 1.03 -3.75
CA ARG A 82 -9.39 1.35 -5.18
C ARG A 82 -8.23 0.67 -5.90
N LYS A 83 -8.54 -0.07 -6.98
CA LYS A 83 -7.53 -0.75 -7.81
C LYS A 83 -6.47 0.24 -8.35
N ALA A 84 -6.88 1.42 -8.82
CA ALA A 84 -5.97 2.42 -9.35
C ALA A 84 -4.94 2.92 -8.30
N LEU A 85 -5.35 3.06 -7.03
CA LEU A 85 -4.42 3.47 -5.98
C LEU A 85 -3.45 2.34 -5.62
N ARG A 86 -3.93 1.09 -5.56
CA ARG A 86 -3.05 -0.07 -5.35
C ARG A 86 -1.99 -0.18 -6.44
N GLN A 87 -2.43 -0.09 -7.69
CA GLN A 87 -1.51 -0.15 -8.82
C GLN A 87 -0.50 0.99 -8.77
N ARG A 88 -0.94 2.22 -8.51
CA ARG A 88 -0.05 3.38 -8.40
C ARG A 88 1.00 3.20 -7.29
N ALA A 89 0.61 2.65 -6.14
CA ALA A 89 1.55 2.39 -5.05
C ALA A 89 2.54 1.29 -5.41
N TYR A 90 2.07 0.22 -6.05
CA TYR A 90 2.92 -0.85 -6.56
C TYR A 90 3.92 -0.32 -7.61
N ASP A 91 3.45 0.48 -8.58
CA ASP A 91 4.29 1.07 -9.63
C ASP A 91 5.41 1.95 -9.04
N VAL A 92 5.14 2.68 -7.94
CA VAL A 92 6.17 3.47 -7.24
C VAL A 92 7.19 2.57 -6.56
N LEU A 93 6.76 1.51 -5.88
CA LEU A 93 7.66 0.53 -5.25
C LEU A 93 8.58 -0.12 -6.29
N GLU A 94 8.02 -0.48 -7.45
CA GLU A 94 8.75 -1.10 -8.55
C GLU A 94 9.72 -0.10 -9.21
N SER A 95 9.24 1.09 -9.61
CA SER A 95 10.03 2.09 -10.33
C SER A 95 11.20 2.63 -9.51
N THR A 96 11.05 2.69 -8.19
CA THR A 96 12.11 3.12 -7.26
C THR A 96 13.01 1.98 -6.78
N GLY A 97 12.73 0.73 -7.17
CA GLY A 97 13.46 -0.47 -6.72
C GLY A 97 13.22 -0.83 -5.24
N ARG A 98 12.25 -0.20 -4.58
CA ARG A 98 12.01 -0.35 -3.12
C ARG A 98 11.22 -1.59 -2.74
N ILE A 99 10.77 -2.38 -3.72
CA ILE A 99 10.18 -3.70 -3.45
C ILE A 99 11.12 -4.57 -2.59
N GLY A 100 12.44 -4.52 -2.86
CA GLY A 100 13.44 -5.26 -2.11
C GLY A 100 13.68 -4.77 -0.67
N ASP A 101 13.16 -3.60 -0.30
CA ASP A 101 13.25 -3.04 1.06
C ASP A 101 12.03 -3.41 1.94
N LEU A 102 11.03 -4.08 1.35
CA LEU A 102 9.85 -4.56 2.06
C LEU A 102 10.23 -5.77 2.94
N GLU A 103 9.51 -5.92 4.04
CA GLU A 103 9.56 -7.14 4.81
C GLU A 103 8.77 -8.25 4.10
N ASP A 104 9.15 -9.52 4.31
CA ASP A 104 8.59 -10.65 3.57
C ASP A 104 7.07 -10.72 3.68
N TRP A 105 6.51 -10.47 4.87
CA TRP A 105 5.06 -10.42 5.06
C TRP A 105 4.37 -9.31 4.24
N GLN A 106 5.03 -8.15 4.04
CA GLN A 106 4.50 -7.06 3.20
C GLN A 106 4.52 -7.46 1.73
N LEU A 107 5.62 -8.07 1.29
CA LEU A 107 5.78 -8.53 -0.09
C LEU A 107 4.74 -9.59 -0.43
N LEU A 108 4.61 -10.63 0.40
CA LEU A 108 3.62 -11.70 0.23
C LEU A 108 2.18 -11.15 0.21
N GLY A 109 1.89 -10.17 1.05
CA GLY A 109 0.58 -9.50 1.04
C GLY A 109 0.29 -8.73 -0.25
N ILE A 110 1.29 -8.08 -0.83
CA ILE A 110 1.19 -7.42 -2.14
C ILE A 110 1.00 -8.46 -3.24
N GLU A 111 1.79 -9.53 -3.26
CA GLU A 111 1.66 -10.62 -4.23
C GLU A 111 0.27 -11.25 -4.19
N LEU A 112 -0.22 -11.62 -2.99
CA LEU A 112 -1.57 -12.15 -2.79
C LEU A 112 -2.66 -11.22 -3.33
N ARG A 113 -2.40 -9.90 -3.27
CA ARG A 113 -3.35 -8.88 -3.74
C ARG A 113 -3.36 -8.70 -5.24
N HIS A 114 -2.21 -8.89 -5.88
CA HIS A 114 -2.02 -8.60 -7.31
C HIS A 114 -2.17 -9.83 -8.20
N THR A 115 -2.02 -11.06 -7.68
CA THR A 115 -2.35 -12.27 -8.45
C THR A 115 -3.86 -12.51 -8.52
N ASP A 116 -4.32 -13.00 -9.67
CA ASP A 116 -5.71 -13.41 -9.91
C ASP A 116 -5.84 -14.94 -10.01
N ASP A 117 -4.73 -15.66 -10.06
CA ASP A 117 -4.69 -17.13 -10.13
C ASP A 117 -4.93 -17.76 -8.75
N CYS A 118 -5.76 -18.81 -8.72
CA CYS A 118 -6.15 -19.47 -7.46
C CYS A 118 -5.03 -20.34 -6.89
N ASP A 119 -4.28 -21.02 -7.74
CA ASP A 119 -3.20 -21.90 -7.29
C ASP A 119 -2.04 -21.07 -6.78
N GLU A 120 -1.68 -19.98 -7.48
CA GLU A 120 -0.68 -19.02 -7.01
C GLU A 120 -1.08 -18.39 -5.67
N ARG A 121 -2.35 -18.04 -5.48
CA ARG A 121 -2.85 -17.51 -4.20
C ARG A 121 -2.71 -18.52 -3.07
N ALA A 122 -3.01 -19.78 -3.31
CA ALA A 122 -2.87 -20.84 -2.32
C ALA A 122 -1.40 -21.01 -1.91
N GLU A 123 -0.47 -21.01 -2.88
CA GLU A 123 0.97 -21.07 -2.63
C GLU A 123 1.47 -19.85 -1.82
N ILE A 124 0.96 -18.65 -2.11
CA ILE A 124 1.33 -17.45 -1.35
C ILE A 124 0.82 -17.54 0.10
N ILE A 125 -0.41 -18.05 0.31
CA ILE A 125 -0.95 -18.24 1.65
C ILE A 125 -0.11 -19.27 2.43
N GLU A 126 0.34 -20.35 1.80
CA GLU A 126 1.24 -21.33 2.40
C GLU A 126 2.57 -20.66 2.83
N LYS A 127 3.18 -19.86 1.96
CA LYS A 127 4.39 -19.10 2.30
C LYS A 127 4.17 -18.15 3.48
N ILE A 128 3.03 -17.46 3.53
CA ILE A 128 2.68 -16.58 4.66
C ILE A 128 2.63 -17.37 5.98
N VAL A 129 2.09 -18.57 5.96
CA VAL A 129 2.04 -19.45 7.14
C VAL A 129 3.44 -19.97 7.50
N ASP A 130 4.24 -20.36 6.52
CA ASP A 130 5.60 -20.89 6.74
C ASP A 130 6.54 -19.81 7.30
N GLU A 131 6.39 -18.55 6.90
CA GLU A 131 7.12 -17.42 7.49
C GLU A 131 6.74 -17.18 8.95
N GLY A 132 5.50 -17.46 9.33
CA GLY A 132 5.03 -17.36 10.71
C GLY A 132 5.04 -15.93 11.29
N ASP A 133 5.09 -14.88 10.47
CA ASP A 133 5.06 -13.50 10.97
C ASP A 133 3.65 -13.12 11.42
N PRO A 134 3.42 -12.85 12.73
CA PRO A 134 2.09 -12.53 13.24
C PRO A 134 1.48 -11.25 12.64
N ARG A 135 2.27 -10.36 12.05
CA ARG A 135 1.79 -9.16 11.34
C ARG A 135 1.04 -9.51 10.06
N ALA A 136 1.33 -10.67 9.46
CA ALA A 136 0.62 -11.18 8.29
C ALA A 136 -0.84 -11.58 8.59
N LEU A 137 -1.21 -11.73 9.86
CA LEU A 137 -2.58 -12.00 10.26
C LEU A 137 -3.56 -10.95 9.73
N ASP A 138 -3.18 -9.67 9.72
CA ASP A 138 -4.02 -8.58 9.20
C ASP A 138 -4.32 -8.75 7.71
N ILE A 139 -3.36 -9.29 6.94
CA ILE A 139 -3.52 -9.59 5.53
C ILE A 139 -4.53 -10.74 5.35
N ILE A 140 -4.32 -11.84 6.04
CA ILE A 140 -5.20 -13.01 5.99
C ILE A 140 -6.63 -12.62 6.40
N GLU A 141 -6.79 -11.86 7.48
CA GLU A 141 -8.09 -11.37 7.92
C GLU A 141 -8.75 -10.44 6.89
N TYR A 142 -7.98 -9.56 6.26
CA TYR A 142 -8.50 -8.66 5.23
C TYR A 142 -9.12 -9.46 4.08
N PHE A 143 -8.47 -10.51 3.59
CA PHE A 143 -9.01 -11.35 2.52
C PHE A 143 -10.17 -12.23 3.01
N ALA A 144 -10.09 -12.79 4.20
CA ALA A 144 -11.13 -13.61 4.79
C ALA A 144 -12.45 -12.84 5.01
N LYS A 145 -12.36 -11.56 5.37
CA LYS A 145 -13.52 -10.66 5.58
C LYS A 145 -14.12 -10.09 4.30
N ARG A 146 -13.47 -10.26 3.14
CA ARG A 146 -13.99 -9.78 1.85
C ARG A 146 -15.34 -10.42 1.53
N GLY A 147 -16.23 -9.60 0.97
CA GLY A 147 -17.57 -10.04 0.56
C GLY A 147 -17.50 -11.16 -0.49
N LYS A 148 -18.51 -12.01 -0.47
CA LYS A 148 -18.65 -13.16 -1.40
C LYS A 148 -19.19 -12.75 -2.78
N THR A 149 -18.91 -11.53 -3.21
CA THR A 149 -19.33 -10.96 -4.50
C THR A 149 -18.20 -10.09 -5.06
N GLY A 150 -18.28 -9.79 -6.34
CA GLY A 150 -17.34 -8.87 -7.00
C GLY A 150 -16.69 -9.43 -8.26
N CYS A 151 -16.72 -10.74 -8.45
CA CYS A 151 -16.19 -11.43 -9.63
C CYS A 151 -17.28 -12.08 -10.47
N GLY A 152 -16.89 -12.58 -11.64
CA GLY A 152 -17.76 -13.27 -12.57
C GLY A 152 -18.80 -12.38 -13.25
N PHE A 153 -19.73 -13.05 -13.93
CA PHE A 153 -20.82 -12.37 -14.63
C PHE A 153 -21.73 -11.63 -13.62
N LEU A 154 -22.01 -10.37 -13.87
CA LEU A 154 -22.76 -9.47 -13.00
C LEU A 154 -22.14 -9.25 -11.59
N LYS A 155 -20.86 -9.56 -11.40
CA LYS A 155 -20.14 -9.44 -10.11
C LYS A 155 -20.82 -10.20 -8.95
N MET A 156 -21.46 -11.32 -9.24
CA MET A 156 -22.18 -12.13 -8.26
C MET A 156 -21.34 -13.28 -7.68
N GLN A 157 -20.15 -13.53 -8.23
CA GLN A 157 -19.26 -14.59 -7.76
C GLN A 157 -18.28 -14.09 -6.73
N ASP A 158 -17.91 -14.96 -5.79
CA ASP A 158 -16.85 -14.69 -4.82
C ASP A 158 -15.50 -14.72 -5.53
N CYS A 159 -14.74 -13.65 -5.41
CA CYS A 159 -13.41 -13.55 -5.99
C CYS A 159 -12.36 -14.43 -5.28
N TYR A 160 -12.69 -14.94 -4.12
CA TYR A 160 -11.78 -15.68 -3.22
C TYR A 160 -12.33 -17.05 -2.84
N ASP A 161 -13.36 -17.54 -3.52
CA ASP A 161 -14.02 -18.82 -3.18
C ASP A 161 -13.03 -19.98 -3.15
N CYS A 162 -12.12 -20.00 -4.12
CA CYS A 162 -11.12 -21.06 -4.26
C CYS A 162 -10.09 -21.12 -3.12
N ILE A 163 -9.87 -20.04 -2.38
CA ILE A 163 -8.89 -19.97 -1.27
C ILE A 163 -9.54 -19.74 0.09
N ARG A 164 -10.87 -19.84 0.21
CA ARG A 164 -11.58 -19.59 1.49
C ARG A 164 -11.19 -20.57 2.60
N SER A 165 -10.89 -21.82 2.24
CA SER A 165 -10.37 -22.82 3.19
C SER A 165 -9.00 -22.44 3.69
N ASP A 166 -8.10 -22.11 2.77
CA ASP A 166 -6.70 -21.80 3.07
C ASP A 166 -6.59 -20.56 3.96
N LEU A 167 -7.35 -19.50 3.64
CA LEU A 167 -7.44 -18.31 4.47
C LEU A 167 -7.92 -18.59 5.91
N ARG A 168 -8.88 -19.52 6.05
CA ARG A 168 -9.40 -19.89 7.38
C ARG A 168 -8.39 -20.67 8.20
N ASP A 169 -7.65 -21.57 7.55
CA ASP A 169 -6.68 -22.41 8.23
C ASP A 169 -5.41 -21.63 8.54
N ALA A 170 -4.92 -20.80 7.61
CA ALA A 170 -3.84 -19.85 7.83
C ALA A 170 -4.12 -18.91 9.00
N ARG A 171 -5.34 -18.38 9.08
CA ARG A 171 -5.76 -17.53 10.21
C ARG A 171 -5.60 -18.22 11.56
N LYS A 172 -6.05 -19.48 11.68
CA LYS A 172 -5.95 -20.23 12.95
C LYS A 172 -4.49 -20.45 13.37
N ILE A 173 -3.62 -20.73 12.40
CA ILE A 173 -2.19 -20.95 12.65
C ILE A 173 -1.55 -19.66 13.16
N LEU A 174 -1.71 -18.55 12.43
CA LEU A 174 -1.13 -17.27 12.81
C LEU A 174 -1.70 -16.68 14.10
N GLU A 175 -2.99 -16.95 14.42
CA GLU A 175 -3.57 -16.58 15.72
C GLU A 175 -2.89 -17.34 16.87
N ALA A 176 -2.55 -18.61 16.66
CA ALA A 176 -1.87 -19.43 17.67
C ALA A 176 -0.38 -19.05 17.88
N GLU A 177 0.25 -18.46 16.89
CA GLU A 177 1.65 -17.99 16.99
C GLU A 177 1.76 -16.61 17.67
N ARG A 178 0.65 -15.86 17.71
CA ARG A 178 0.60 -14.54 18.35
C ARG A 178 0.45 -14.60 19.88
N ASP A 179 -0.13 -15.68 20.41
CA ASP A 179 -0.37 -15.91 21.85
C ASP A 179 0.87 -16.46 22.55
#